data_28766b7c793406ee64732eadbf84acac
#
_entry.id   28766b7c793406ee64732eadbf84acac
#
_cell.length_a   1.000
_cell.length_b   1.000
_cell.length_c   1.000
_cell.angle_alpha   90.00
_cell.angle_beta   90.00
_cell.angle_gamma   90.00
#
_symmetry.space_group_name_H-M   'P 1'
#
loop_
_entity.id
_entity.type
_entity.pdbx_description
1 polymer ?
#
loop_
_entity_poly.entity_id
_entity_poly.type
_entity_poly.pdbx_seq_one_letter_code
_entity_poly.pdbx_strand_id
1 'polypeptide(L)'
;GNPKSMEKLYTAARAGKPAKLFAVLNARFHEQEAYIVAEAGVPGAITIATNMAGRGTDIKLGGSLDMRAAAETADITDEAEKAAKIAEIKADIERFRETVLKAEEVIEIEPAKGSKPAKTVTRPGGLYIMGTERHESRRIDNQLRGRAGRQGDPGESQFYLSLEDNLMRIFNGERIQKIMTRLNVPEDEPITARMVSRAIEGAQRKVEGHH
;
A
#
# COMPACT_ATOMS: atom_id res chain seq x y z
N GLY A 1 2.24 7.26 -19.40
CA GLY A 1 3.58 6.79 -19.71
C GLY A 1 3.53 5.68 -20.75
N ASN A 2 4.55 5.59 -21.58
CA ASN A 2 4.68 4.54 -22.58
C ASN A 2 5.00 3.20 -21.87
N PRO A 3 4.37 2.05 -22.19
CA PRO A 3 4.67 0.74 -21.62
C PRO A 3 6.17 0.40 -21.62
N LYS A 4 6.89 0.73 -22.69
CA LYS A 4 8.35 0.52 -22.80
C LYS A 4 9.16 1.37 -21.79
N SER A 5 8.68 2.53 -21.38
CA SER A 5 9.35 3.36 -20.36
C SER A 5 9.12 2.83 -18.96
N MET A 6 7.97 2.25 -18.69
CA MET A 6 7.66 1.57 -17.43
C MET A 6 8.52 0.31 -17.25
N GLU A 7 8.62 -0.52 -18.29
CA GLU A 7 9.49 -1.71 -18.28
C GLU A 7 10.95 -1.35 -17.99
N LYS A 8 11.48 -0.27 -18.59
CA LYS A 8 12.84 0.20 -18.30
C LYS A 8 13.04 0.63 -16.86
N LEU A 9 12.04 1.30 -16.25
CA LEU A 9 12.08 1.70 -14.84
C LEU A 9 12.11 0.49 -13.91
N TYR A 10 11.24 -0.49 -14.17
CA TYR A 10 11.23 -1.73 -13.39
C TYR A 10 12.52 -2.56 -13.59
N THR A 11 13.03 -2.61 -14.80
CA THR A 11 14.31 -3.29 -15.09
C THR A 11 15.48 -2.63 -14.33
N ALA A 12 15.52 -1.29 -14.28
CA ALA A 12 16.55 -0.56 -13.53
C ALA A 12 16.45 -0.81 -12.01
N ALA A 13 15.24 -0.84 -11.47
CA ALA A 13 15.03 -1.14 -10.05
C ALA A 13 15.39 -2.59 -9.71
N ARG A 14 15.05 -3.54 -10.57
CA ARG A 14 15.43 -4.95 -10.42
C ARG A 14 16.95 -5.16 -10.46
N ALA A 15 17.68 -4.32 -11.20
CA ALA A 15 19.14 -4.33 -11.25
C ALA A 15 19.82 -3.72 -10.02
N GLY A 16 19.07 -3.41 -8.96
CA GLY A 16 19.60 -2.83 -7.73
C GLY A 16 20.09 -1.39 -7.87
N LYS A 17 19.77 -0.73 -8.98
CA LYS A 17 20.04 0.71 -9.12
C LYS A 17 19.06 1.50 -8.26
N PRO A 18 19.46 2.61 -7.65
CA PRO A 18 18.59 3.44 -6.82
C PRO A 18 17.53 4.15 -7.70
N ALA A 19 16.59 3.39 -8.23
CA ALA A 19 15.42 3.90 -8.91
C ALA A 19 14.27 3.84 -7.93
N LYS A 20 13.78 4.99 -7.48
CA LYS A 20 12.50 5.07 -6.80
C LYS A 20 11.42 4.76 -7.82
N LEU A 21 10.87 3.55 -7.74
CA LEU A 21 9.72 3.15 -8.54
C LEU A 21 8.49 3.86 -8.01
N PHE A 22 8.16 4.95 -8.66
CA PHE A 22 7.01 5.76 -8.34
C PHE A 22 6.00 5.69 -9.49
N ALA A 23 4.85 5.09 -9.22
CA ALA A 23 3.76 4.98 -10.20
C ALA A 23 2.49 5.65 -9.66
N VAL A 24 1.88 6.50 -10.48
CA VAL A 24 0.58 7.11 -10.21
C VAL A 24 -0.45 6.51 -11.15
N LEU A 25 -1.47 5.87 -10.57
CA LEU A 25 -2.59 5.32 -11.31
C LEU A 25 -3.71 6.35 -11.44
N ASN A 26 -4.06 6.66 -12.68
CA ASN A 26 -5.26 7.40 -13.01
C ASN A 26 -6.14 6.55 -13.93
N ALA A 27 -7.44 6.76 -13.88
CA ALA A 27 -8.46 5.95 -14.58
C ALA A 27 -8.39 5.97 -16.12
N ARG A 28 -7.36 6.56 -16.72
CA ARG A 28 -7.26 6.72 -18.18
C ARG A 28 -6.56 5.56 -18.90
N PHE A 29 -5.89 4.65 -18.18
CA PHE A 29 -5.02 3.64 -18.80
C PHE A 29 -5.19 2.27 -18.12
N HIS A 30 -6.28 1.58 -18.40
CA HIS A 30 -6.63 0.30 -17.76
C HIS A 30 -5.58 -0.82 -17.95
N GLU A 31 -4.97 -0.93 -19.14
CA GLU A 31 -3.96 -1.96 -19.38
C GLU A 31 -2.67 -1.72 -18.58
N GLN A 32 -2.25 -0.46 -18.47
CA GLN A 32 -1.10 -0.07 -17.66
C GLN A 32 -1.37 -0.18 -16.18
N GLU A 33 -2.61 0.04 -15.76
CA GLU A 33 -3.07 -0.06 -14.39
C GLU A 33 -2.84 -1.46 -13.83
N ALA A 34 -3.28 -2.49 -14.54
CA ALA A 34 -3.11 -3.88 -14.11
C ALA A 34 -1.62 -4.26 -13.93
N TYR A 35 -0.76 -3.82 -14.86
CA TYR A 35 0.68 -4.04 -14.78
C TYR A 35 1.30 -3.34 -13.57
N ILE A 36 0.97 -2.06 -13.36
CA ILE A 36 1.50 -1.28 -12.24
C ILE A 36 1.07 -1.90 -10.90
N VAL A 37 -0.19 -2.30 -10.77
CA VAL A 37 -0.70 -2.92 -9.54
C VAL A 37 -0.04 -4.29 -9.31
N ALA A 38 0.14 -5.09 -10.36
CA ALA A 38 0.82 -6.38 -10.25
C ALA A 38 2.27 -6.25 -9.77
N GLU A 39 2.97 -5.18 -10.18
CA GLU A 39 4.35 -4.89 -9.79
C GLU A 39 4.47 -4.08 -8.48
N ALA A 40 3.36 -3.72 -7.83
CA ALA A 40 3.38 -2.98 -6.57
C ALA A 40 4.04 -3.75 -5.41
N GLY A 41 4.18 -5.05 -5.50
CA GLY A 41 4.86 -5.91 -4.52
C GLY A 41 6.38 -6.03 -4.70
N VAL A 42 6.99 -5.33 -5.66
CA VAL A 42 8.45 -5.33 -5.88
C VAL A 42 9.12 -4.48 -4.80
N PRO A 43 10.34 -4.86 -4.33
CA PRO A 43 11.07 -4.06 -3.34
C PRO A 43 11.25 -2.60 -3.76
N GLY A 44 10.91 -1.67 -2.86
CA GLY A 44 11.05 -0.23 -3.10
C GLY A 44 10.00 0.39 -4.04
N ALA A 45 9.03 -0.39 -4.53
CA ALA A 45 7.93 0.15 -5.33
C ALA A 45 7.00 1.04 -4.50
N ILE A 46 6.65 2.20 -5.03
CA ILE A 46 5.66 3.12 -4.46
C ILE A 46 4.57 3.32 -5.50
N THR A 47 3.34 2.94 -5.15
CA THR A 47 2.17 3.08 -6.03
C THR A 47 1.16 4.02 -5.38
N ILE A 48 0.83 5.10 -6.05
CA ILE A 48 -0.24 6.03 -5.65
C ILE A 48 -1.44 5.77 -6.55
N ALA A 49 -2.56 5.47 -5.94
CA ALA A 49 -3.75 5.06 -6.66
C ALA A 49 -5.03 5.53 -5.97
N THR A 50 -6.12 5.59 -6.72
CA THR A 50 -7.45 5.67 -6.10
C THR A 50 -7.82 4.32 -5.48
N ASN A 51 -8.75 4.32 -4.52
CA ASN A 51 -9.23 3.11 -3.86
C ASN A 51 -9.79 2.04 -4.79
N MET A 52 -10.27 2.45 -5.97
CA MET A 52 -10.85 1.57 -6.98
C MET A 52 -9.81 1.03 -7.97
N ALA A 53 -8.61 1.60 -7.99
CA ALA A 53 -7.54 1.20 -8.91
C ALA A 53 -7.11 -0.26 -8.70
N GLY A 54 -6.94 -1.00 -9.76
CA GLY A 54 -6.52 -2.40 -9.74
C GLY A 54 -7.51 -3.33 -9.04
N ARG A 55 -8.78 -2.99 -9.01
CA ARG A 55 -9.81 -3.87 -8.46
C ARG A 55 -9.83 -5.20 -9.21
N GLY A 56 -9.73 -6.30 -8.47
CA GLY A 56 -9.64 -7.64 -9.04
C GLY A 56 -8.21 -8.08 -9.40
N THR A 57 -7.21 -7.19 -9.35
CA THR A 57 -5.81 -7.56 -9.53
C THR A 57 -5.17 -7.89 -8.19
N ASP A 58 -4.55 -9.06 -8.09
CA ASP A 58 -3.82 -9.48 -6.90
C ASP A 58 -2.41 -8.89 -6.87
N ILE A 59 -1.98 -8.37 -5.73
CA ILE A 59 -0.62 -7.85 -5.54
C ILE A 59 0.21 -8.99 -4.95
N LYS A 60 1.14 -9.49 -5.76
CA LYS A 60 2.06 -10.56 -5.34
C LYS A 60 3.38 -9.96 -4.90
N LEU A 61 3.88 -10.36 -3.73
CA LEU A 61 5.20 -9.95 -3.28
C LEU A 61 6.27 -10.48 -4.23
N GLY A 62 7.17 -9.60 -4.64
CA GLY A 62 8.20 -9.89 -5.64
C GLY A 62 7.79 -9.61 -7.08
N GLY A 63 6.52 -9.41 -7.36
CA GLY A 63 5.97 -9.14 -8.69
C GLY A 63 5.16 -10.29 -9.29
N SER A 64 4.65 -10.10 -10.50
CA SER A 64 3.83 -11.07 -11.23
C SER A 64 4.64 -11.83 -12.27
N LEU A 65 4.75 -13.14 -12.10
CA LEU A 65 5.42 -14.02 -13.08
C LEU A 65 4.73 -13.96 -14.45
N ASP A 66 3.41 -14.08 -14.45
CA ASP A 66 2.63 -14.15 -15.70
C ASP A 66 2.78 -12.89 -16.53
N MET A 67 2.70 -11.72 -15.90
CA MET A 67 2.83 -10.43 -16.58
C MET A 67 4.26 -10.17 -17.06
N ARG A 68 5.27 -10.50 -16.25
CA ARG A 68 6.67 -10.37 -16.66
C ARG A 68 7.03 -11.33 -17.78
N ALA A 69 6.60 -12.59 -17.67
CA ALA A 69 6.84 -13.59 -18.71
C ALA A 69 6.22 -13.15 -20.04
N ALA A 70 4.97 -12.70 -20.03
CA ALA A 70 4.30 -12.21 -21.24
C ALA A 70 5.03 -11.01 -21.86
N ALA A 71 5.48 -10.05 -21.05
CA ALA A 71 6.15 -8.84 -21.55
C ALA A 71 7.60 -9.11 -22.01
N GLU A 72 8.37 -9.91 -21.24
CA GLU A 72 9.80 -10.09 -21.45
C GLU A 72 10.13 -11.22 -22.44
N THR A 73 9.17 -12.08 -22.77
CA THR A 73 9.34 -13.17 -23.76
C THR A 73 8.55 -12.97 -25.05
N ALA A 74 7.89 -11.83 -25.23
CA ALA A 74 7.05 -11.55 -26.39
C ALA A 74 7.79 -11.68 -27.73
N ASP A 75 9.07 -11.29 -27.77
CA ASP A 75 9.91 -11.29 -28.97
C ASP A 75 10.81 -12.56 -29.05
N ILE A 76 10.69 -13.50 -28.12
CA ILE A 76 11.48 -14.71 -28.09
C ILE A 76 10.71 -15.83 -28.79
N THR A 77 11.26 -16.35 -29.90
CA THR A 77 10.65 -17.40 -30.72
C THR A 77 11.19 -18.78 -30.40
N ASP A 78 12.42 -18.89 -29.90
CA ASP A 78 13.02 -20.15 -29.50
C ASP A 78 12.46 -20.61 -28.15
N GLU A 79 11.90 -21.82 -28.10
CA GLU A 79 11.28 -22.39 -26.91
C GLU A 79 12.27 -22.60 -25.75
N ALA A 80 13.51 -23.01 -26.06
CA ALA A 80 14.55 -23.22 -25.06
C ALA A 80 14.99 -21.89 -24.43
N GLU A 81 15.18 -20.87 -25.25
CA GLU A 81 15.52 -19.50 -24.82
C GLU A 81 14.39 -18.89 -24.00
N LYS A 82 13.14 -19.07 -24.44
CA LYS A 82 11.94 -18.62 -23.71
C LYS A 82 11.84 -19.28 -22.34
N ALA A 83 12.05 -20.60 -22.26
CA ALA A 83 12.03 -21.32 -20.99
C ALA A 83 13.13 -20.85 -20.03
N ALA A 84 14.35 -20.60 -20.57
CA ALA A 84 15.44 -20.05 -19.78
C ALA A 84 15.13 -18.65 -19.24
N LYS A 85 14.50 -17.80 -20.05
CA LYS A 85 14.08 -16.46 -19.62
C LYS A 85 13.01 -16.50 -18.53
N ILE A 86 12.03 -17.38 -18.66
CA ILE A 86 10.99 -17.59 -17.63
C ILE A 86 11.61 -18.08 -16.32
N ALA A 87 12.60 -18.99 -16.38
CA ALA A 87 13.32 -19.45 -15.19
C ALA A 87 14.09 -18.33 -14.50
N GLU A 88 14.74 -17.45 -15.26
CA GLU A 88 15.41 -16.24 -14.75
C GLU A 88 14.42 -15.30 -14.03
N ILE A 89 13.27 -15.01 -14.68
CA ILE A 89 12.22 -14.17 -14.09
C ILE A 89 11.71 -14.76 -12.77
N LYS A 90 11.50 -16.08 -12.73
CA LYS A 90 11.04 -16.78 -11.54
C LYS A 90 12.04 -16.68 -10.40
N ALA A 91 13.33 -16.82 -10.68
CA ALA A 91 14.39 -16.65 -9.70
C ALA A 91 14.46 -15.19 -9.17
N ASP A 92 14.29 -14.22 -10.04
CA ASP A 92 14.22 -12.80 -9.66
C ASP A 92 13.07 -12.50 -8.72
N ILE A 93 11.87 -12.98 -9.05
CA ILE A 93 10.67 -12.80 -8.24
C ILE A 93 10.86 -13.41 -6.85
N GLU A 94 11.43 -14.60 -6.76
CA GLU A 94 11.69 -15.25 -5.47
C GLU A 94 12.67 -14.44 -4.62
N ARG A 95 13.75 -13.96 -5.21
CA ARG A 95 14.74 -13.09 -4.55
C ARG A 95 14.11 -11.78 -4.07
N PHE A 96 13.27 -11.16 -4.87
CA PHE A 96 12.56 -9.94 -4.48
C PHE A 96 11.54 -10.20 -3.39
N ARG A 97 10.83 -11.32 -3.48
CA ARG A 97 9.89 -11.74 -2.45
C ARG A 97 10.59 -11.92 -1.10
N GLU A 98 11.71 -12.61 -1.07
CA GLU A 98 12.53 -12.74 0.15
C GLU A 98 12.99 -11.41 0.70
N THR A 99 13.42 -10.48 -0.15
CA THR A 99 13.84 -9.13 0.25
C THR A 99 12.71 -8.39 0.93
N VAL A 100 11.51 -8.42 0.35
CA VAL A 100 10.33 -7.75 0.90
C VAL A 100 9.88 -8.40 2.21
N LEU A 101 9.93 -9.72 2.31
CA LEU A 101 9.54 -10.45 3.53
C LEU A 101 10.48 -10.17 4.70
N LYS A 102 11.77 -10.01 4.43
CA LYS A 102 12.81 -9.72 5.44
C LYS A 102 12.92 -8.23 5.82
N ALA A 103 12.19 -7.35 5.14
CA ALA A 103 12.24 -5.91 5.37
C ALA A 103 11.44 -5.49 6.62
N GLU A 104 11.80 -6.05 7.78
CA GLU A 104 11.24 -5.63 9.04
C GLU A 104 11.91 -4.33 9.54
N GLU A 105 11.11 -3.45 10.15
CA GLU A 105 11.59 -2.19 10.71
C GLU A 105 11.11 -2.02 12.15
N VAL A 106 12.02 -1.66 13.05
CA VAL A 106 11.68 -1.30 14.42
C VAL A 106 11.46 0.21 14.49
N ILE A 107 10.23 0.62 14.82
CA ILE A 107 9.82 2.02 14.88
C ILE A 107 9.65 2.42 16.34
N GLU A 108 10.26 3.53 16.72
CA GLU A 108 10.02 4.16 18.02
C GLU A 108 8.70 4.95 17.97
N ILE A 109 7.73 4.57 18.79
CA ILE A 109 6.42 5.22 18.87
C ILE A 109 6.30 6.19 20.06
N GLU A 110 7.09 5.98 21.09
CA GLU A 110 7.20 6.88 22.23
C GLU A 110 8.67 6.97 22.64
N PRO A 111 9.26 8.18 22.69
CA PRO A 111 10.65 8.34 23.11
C PRO A 111 10.86 7.98 24.56
N ALA A 112 12.06 7.58 24.91
CA ALA A 112 12.46 7.33 26.30
C ALA A 112 12.27 8.59 27.15
N LYS A 113 11.66 8.45 28.33
CA LYS A 113 11.46 9.55 29.29
C LYS A 113 11.99 9.15 30.67
N GLY A 114 13.09 9.76 31.08
CA GLY A 114 13.73 9.44 32.34
C GLY A 114 14.16 7.99 32.40
N SER A 115 13.70 7.22 33.39
CA SER A 115 13.98 5.78 33.54
C SER A 115 13.08 4.86 32.70
N LYS A 116 12.07 5.40 31.98
CA LYS A 116 11.21 4.61 31.11
C LYS A 116 11.89 4.44 29.75
N PRO A 117 12.06 3.19 29.27
CA PRO A 117 12.61 2.93 27.95
C PRO A 117 11.69 3.46 26.85
N ALA A 118 12.26 3.71 25.69
CA ALA A 118 11.48 4.01 24.49
C ALA A 118 10.53 2.84 24.18
N LYS A 119 9.33 3.16 23.73
CA LYS A 119 8.36 2.17 23.30
C LYS A 119 8.46 1.98 21.80
N THR A 120 8.76 0.78 21.38
CA THR A 120 8.96 0.42 20.00
C THR A 120 7.88 -0.55 19.51
N VAL A 121 7.63 -0.52 18.20
CA VAL A 121 6.80 -1.49 17.48
C VAL A 121 7.59 -2.01 16.31
N THR A 122 7.58 -3.30 16.07
CA THR A 122 8.15 -3.90 14.87
C THR A 122 7.11 -3.86 13.76
N ARG A 123 7.42 -3.14 12.68
CA ARG A 123 6.65 -3.18 11.44
C ARG A 123 7.07 -4.42 10.67
N PRO A 124 6.13 -5.31 10.31
CA PRO A 124 6.47 -6.49 9.53
C PRO A 124 6.92 -6.12 8.12
N GLY A 125 7.69 -6.99 7.49
CA GLY A 125 7.92 -6.92 6.05
C GLY A 125 6.62 -7.13 5.24
N GLY A 126 6.73 -7.11 3.93
CA GLY A 126 5.59 -7.29 3.04
C GLY A 126 5.05 -5.98 2.48
N LEU A 127 3.78 -6.01 2.06
CA LEU A 127 3.12 -4.84 1.48
C LEU A 127 2.60 -3.91 2.59
N TYR A 128 2.99 -2.64 2.52
CA TYR A 128 2.46 -1.58 3.37
C TYR A 128 1.41 -0.76 2.62
N ILE A 129 0.19 -0.72 3.13
CA ILE A 129 -0.92 0.03 2.55
C ILE A 129 -1.20 1.27 3.38
N MET A 130 -1.11 2.42 2.75
CA MET A 130 -1.40 3.71 3.34
C MET A 130 -2.70 4.27 2.76
N GLY A 131 -3.74 4.36 3.56
CA GLY A 131 -4.98 5.04 3.21
C GLY A 131 -4.93 6.49 3.68
N THR A 132 -5.27 7.43 2.82
CA THR A 132 -5.27 8.87 3.14
C THR A 132 -6.64 9.39 3.52
N GLU A 133 -7.68 8.57 3.43
CA GLU A 133 -9.04 8.86 3.86
C GLU A 133 -9.80 7.56 4.17
N ARG A 134 -10.89 7.66 4.90
CA ARG A 134 -11.84 6.55 5.11
C ARG A 134 -13.01 6.70 4.15
N HIS A 135 -13.52 5.56 3.68
CA HIS A 135 -14.70 5.54 2.82
C HIS A 135 -15.98 5.52 3.65
N GLU A 136 -17.09 5.86 3.00
CA GLU A 136 -18.43 5.78 3.61
C GLU A 136 -18.79 4.34 3.99
N SER A 137 -18.27 3.35 3.25
CA SER A 137 -18.47 1.93 3.52
C SER A 137 -17.21 1.28 4.11
N ARG A 138 -17.35 0.63 5.27
CA ARG A 138 -16.29 -0.18 5.87
C ARG A 138 -15.84 -1.33 4.97
N ARG A 139 -16.74 -1.83 4.13
CA ARG A 139 -16.42 -2.88 3.16
C ARG A 139 -15.31 -2.44 2.21
N ILE A 140 -15.34 -1.20 1.74
CA ILE A 140 -14.31 -0.64 0.85
C ILE A 140 -12.98 -0.49 1.60
N ASP A 141 -12.99 0.03 2.83
CA ASP A 141 -11.80 0.12 3.66
C ASP A 141 -11.18 -1.26 3.92
N ASN A 142 -12.01 -2.26 4.20
CA ASN A 142 -11.54 -3.63 4.42
C ASN A 142 -11.01 -4.28 3.14
N GLN A 143 -11.57 -3.98 1.98
CA GLN A 143 -11.03 -4.41 0.70
C GLN A 143 -9.64 -3.81 0.44
N LEU A 144 -9.43 -2.55 0.80
CA LEU A 144 -8.12 -1.92 0.71
C LEU A 144 -7.11 -2.56 1.67
N ARG A 145 -7.48 -2.73 2.94
CA ARG A 145 -6.64 -3.42 3.93
C ARG A 145 -6.31 -4.85 3.52
N GLY A 146 -7.28 -5.55 2.95
CA GLY A 146 -7.14 -6.94 2.51
C GLY A 146 -6.21 -7.13 1.30
N ARG A 147 -5.64 -6.07 0.74
CA ARG A 147 -4.58 -6.16 -0.26
C ARG A 147 -3.22 -6.47 0.36
N ALA A 148 -3.00 -6.06 1.62
CA ALA A 148 -1.87 -6.53 2.41
C ALA A 148 -2.15 -7.91 3.02
N GLY A 149 -1.12 -8.73 3.21
CA GLY A 149 -1.24 -10.02 3.89
C GLY A 149 -2.02 -11.08 3.09
N ARG A 150 -2.11 -10.96 1.78
CA ARG A 150 -2.73 -12.00 0.95
C ARG A 150 -1.90 -13.27 0.92
N GLN A 151 -2.56 -14.41 0.81
CA GLN A 151 -1.95 -15.74 0.76
C GLN A 151 -1.10 -16.07 2.01
N GLY A 152 -1.40 -15.44 3.15
CA GLY A 152 -0.64 -15.63 4.38
C GLY A 152 0.66 -14.84 4.47
N ASP A 153 0.95 -14.00 3.49
CA ASP A 153 2.12 -13.11 3.54
C ASP A 153 1.95 -12.03 4.61
N PRO A 154 3.04 -11.59 5.26
CA PRO A 154 2.98 -10.45 6.17
C PRO A 154 2.65 -9.17 5.43
N GLY A 155 2.13 -8.19 6.14
CA GLY A 155 1.84 -6.88 5.62
C GLY A 155 1.19 -6.00 6.67
N GLU A 156 1.11 -4.73 6.39
CA GLU A 156 0.52 -3.74 7.29
C GLU A 156 -0.38 -2.78 6.51
N SER A 157 -1.40 -2.27 7.17
CA SER A 157 -2.21 -1.19 6.63
C SER A 157 -2.45 -0.12 7.68
N GLN A 158 -2.33 1.13 7.28
CA GLN A 158 -2.57 2.28 8.15
C GLN A 158 -3.37 3.36 7.42
N PHE A 159 -4.32 3.97 8.13
CA PHE A 159 -5.07 5.12 7.63
C PHE A 159 -4.58 6.39 8.31
N TYR A 160 -4.26 7.38 7.48
CA TYR A 160 -3.98 8.75 7.89
C TYR A 160 -5.17 9.62 7.50
N LEU A 161 -5.78 10.27 8.48
CA LEU A 161 -7.05 10.94 8.30
C LEU A 161 -6.91 12.43 8.63
N SER A 162 -7.62 13.25 7.89
CA SER A 162 -7.83 14.67 8.23
C SER A 162 -9.19 14.85 8.87
N LEU A 163 -9.28 15.79 9.82
CA LEU A 163 -10.56 16.24 10.36
C LEU A 163 -11.42 16.96 9.31
N GLU A 164 -10.81 17.35 8.20
CA GLU A 164 -11.46 17.98 7.05
C GLU A 164 -12.03 16.96 6.07
N ASP A 165 -11.75 15.64 6.23
CA ASP A 165 -12.30 14.61 5.37
C ASP A 165 -13.83 14.61 5.39
N ASN A 166 -14.43 14.32 4.24
CA ASN A 166 -15.89 14.38 4.06
C ASN A 166 -16.65 13.54 5.09
N LEU A 167 -16.16 12.34 5.40
CA LEU A 167 -16.78 11.47 6.42
C LEU A 167 -16.79 12.14 7.79
N MET A 168 -15.72 12.83 8.15
CA MET A 168 -15.59 13.53 9.42
C MET A 168 -16.48 14.77 9.49
N ARG A 169 -16.59 15.52 8.39
CA ARG A 169 -17.47 16.71 8.27
C ARG A 169 -18.93 16.34 8.42
N ILE A 170 -19.39 15.27 7.76
CA ILE A 170 -20.81 14.89 7.71
C ILE A 170 -21.29 14.42 9.08
N PHE A 171 -20.48 13.70 9.85
CA PHE A 171 -21.01 12.97 10.99
C PHE A 171 -20.53 13.39 12.38
N ASN A 172 -19.37 14.04 12.54
CA ASN A 172 -18.90 14.42 13.87
C ASN A 172 -17.83 15.54 13.90
N GLY A 173 -17.67 16.34 12.84
CA GLY A 173 -16.61 17.35 12.74
C GLY A 173 -16.51 18.27 13.95
N GLU A 174 -17.64 18.81 14.42
CA GLU A 174 -17.69 19.68 15.61
C GLU A 174 -17.34 18.95 16.91
N ARG A 175 -17.78 17.70 17.05
CA ARG A 175 -17.53 16.92 18.27
C ARG A 175 -16.07 16.52 18.37
N ILE A 176 -15.45 16.20 17.27
CA ILE A 176 -14.03 15.85 17.19
C ILE A 176 -13.19 17.10 17.40
N GLN A 177 -13.53 18.24 16.80
CA GLN A 177 -12.88 19.51 17.06
C GLN A 177 -12.93 19.90 18.54
N LYS A 178 -14.07 19.73 19.20
CA LYS A 178 -14.18 19.98 20.65
C LYS A 178 -13.29 19.08 21.49
N ILE A 179 -13.16 17.81 21.11
CA ILE A 179 -12.25 16.86 21.76
C ILE A 179 -10.80 17.28 21.54
N MET A 180 -10.44 17.69 20.33
CA MET A 180 -9.11 18.17 19.97
C MET A 180 -8.70 19.41 20.72
N THR A 181 -9.60 20.41 20.80
CA THR A 181 -9.38 21.64 21.55
C THR A 181 -9.16 21.36 23.04
N ARG A 182 -9.89 20.38 23.60
CA ARG A 182 -9.70 19.95 25.00
C ARG A 182 -8.37 19.25 25.25
N LEU A 183 -7.90 18.48 24.27
CA LEU A 183 -6.63 17.73 24.37
C LEU A 183 -5.41 18.59 24.06
N ASN A 184 -5.63 19.86 23.64
CA ASN A 184 -4.57 20.81 23.29
C ASN A 184 -3.52 20.24 22.34
N VAL A 185 -3.98 19.48 21.30
CA VAL A 185 -3.12 18.82 20.33
C VAL A 185 -2.66 19.83 19.28
N PRO A 186 -1.35 20.00 19.02
CA PRO A 186 -0.85 20.82 17.92
C PRO A 186 -1.40 20.36 16.57
N GLU A 187 -1.59 21.29 15.62
CA GLU A 187 -2.16 21.00 14.30
C GLU A 187 -1.34 19.98 13.49
N ASP A 188 -0.04 19.90 13.76
CA ASP A 188 0.92 19.05 13.01
C ASP A 188 1.18 17.68 13.68
N GLU A 189 0.59 17.38 14.83
CA GLU A 189 0.80 16.09 15.48
C GLU A 189 -0.28 15.05 15.13
N PRO A 190 0.12 13.79 14.78
CA PRO A 190 -0.82 12.72 14.55
C PRO A 190 -1.63 12.38 15.81
N ILE A 191 -2.95 12.28 15.66
CA ILE A 191 -3.84 11.93 16.78
C ILE A 191 -4.08 10.43 16.76
N THR A 192 -3.62 9.74 17.80
CA THR A 192 -3.77 8.28 17.96
C THR A 192 -4.79 7.87 19.01
N ALA A 193 -5.69 8.76 19.41
CA ALA A 193 -6.62 8.46 20.49
C ALA A 193 -7.69 7.44 20.07
N ARG A 194 -7.88 6.38 20.88
CA ARG A 194 -8.97 5.39 20.72
C ARG A 194 -10.35 6.01 20.55
N MET A 195 -10.57 7.20 21.13
CA MET A 195 -11.83 7.96 21.00
C MET A 195 -12.08 8.43 19.57
N VAL A 196 -11.03 8.83 18.83
CA VAL A 196 -11.14 9.24 17.43
C VAL A 196 -11.48 8.04 16.56
N SER A 197 -10.81 6.91 16.75
CA SER A 197 -11.11 5.67 16.03
C SER A 197 -12.57 5.25 16.23
N ARG A 198 -13.06 5.26 17.45
CA ARG A 198 -14.47 4.95 17.77
C ARG A 198 -15.45 5.93 17.14
N ALA A 199 -15.09 7.23 17.08
CA ALA A 199 -15.94 8.24 16.44
C ALA A 199 -16.05 8.01 14.93
N ILE A 200 -14.95 7.63 14.27
CA ILE A 200 -14.92 7.27 12.85
C ILE A 200 -15.77 6.04 12.56
N GLU A 201 -15.60 4.98 13.34
CA GLU A 201 -16.41 3.75 13.19
C GLU A 201 -17.90 4.02 13.44
N GLY A 202 -18.22 4.90 14.38
CA GLY A 202 -19.58 5.34 14.65
C GLY A 202 -20.17 6.14 13.49
N ALA A 203 -19.38 6.98 12.84
CA ALA A 203 -19.77 7.73 11.66
C ALA A 203 -20.04 6.79 10.47
N GLN A 204 -19.15 5.86 10.20
CA GLN A 204 -19.34 4.87 9.13
C GLN A 204 -20.60 4.02 9.32
N ARG A 205 -20.87 3.55 10.53
CA ARG A 205 -22.09 2.79 10.84
C ARG A 205 -23.38 3.58 10.59
N LYS A 206 -23.38 4.87 10.86
CA LYS A 206 -24.52 5.73 10.57
C LYS A 206 -24.76 5.89 9.07
N VAL A 207 -23.69 6.09 8.29
CA VAL A 207 -23.79 6.18 6.82
C VAL A 207 -24.27 4.89 6.21
N GLU A 208 -23.69 3.77 6.62
CA GLU A 208 -24.08 2.42 6.14
C GLU A 208 -25.55 2.11 6.46
N GLY A 209 -26.08 2.65 7.54
CA GLY A 209 -27.49 2.47 7.92
C GLY A 209 -28.49 3.36 7.15
N HIS A 210 -28.01 4.32 6.37
CA HIS A 210 -28.83 5.18 5.51
C HIS A 210 -28.90 4.72 4.05
N HIS A 211 -28.13 3.72 3.68
CA HIS A 211 -28.15 3.04 2.38
C HIS A 211 -28.81 1.68 2.47
#